data_296718bc0c8cbc7f4796aa85d0a41b43
#
_entry.id   296718bc0c8cbc7f4796aa85d0a41b43
#
_cell.length_a   1.000
_cell.length_b   1.000
_cell.length_c   1.000
_cell.angle_alpha   90.00
_cell.angle_beta   90.00
_cell.angle_gamma   90.00
#
_symmetry.space_group_name_H-M   'P 1'
#
loop_
_entity.id
_entity.type
_entity.pdbx_description
1 polymer ?
#
loop_
_entity_poly.entity_id
_entity_poly.type
_entity_poly.pdbx_seq_one_letter_code
_entity_poly.pdbx_strand_id
1 'polypeptide(L)'
;MNDKRNQMQETWPNGRTGRPLQTRWGEKPYYSLDYYLKETFGQKVYKLALDGGMTCPSRDGTLGTGGCIFCSEGGSGDFAESPPPSGSGPGCGTPAAPGRVSPSLPEIEQRIARLDVCGQIERAKARVSSKIKDGKYVAYFQSYTNTYGPLPYLTALFSQAV
;
A
#
# COMPACT_ATOMS: atom_id res chain seq x y z
N MET A 1 -33.61 -15.25 8.19
CA MET A 1 -34.31 -15.51 6.91
C MET A 1 -33.31 -16.13 5.94
N ASN A 2 -33.52 -17.41 5.62
CA ASN A 2 -32.62 -18.21 4.79
C ASN A 2 -32.77 -17.80 3.32
N ASP A 3 -31.83 -17.10 2.77
CA ASP A 3 -31.73 -16.87 1.32
C ASP A 3 -31.17 -18.14 0.65
N LYS A 4 -32.07 -19.04 0.29
CA LYS A 4 -31.77 -20.18 -0.60
C LYS A 4 -31.59 -19.62 -2.00
N ARG A 5 -30.37 -19.14 -2.31
CA ARG A 5 -30.01 -18.73 -3.65
C ARG A 5 -30.06 -19.92 -4.59
N ASN A 6 -30.97 -19.77 -5.54
CA ASN A 6 -31.27 -20.66 -6.65
C ASN A 6 -29.98 -21.15 -7.32
N GLN A 7 -29.59 -22.40 -7.05
CA GLN A 7 -28.44 -23.06 -7.67
C GLN A 7 -28.89 -23.61 -9.01
N MET A 8 -28.96 -22.79 -10.04
CA MET A 8 -28.98 -23.27 -11.41
C MET A 8 -27.62 -23.89 -11.75
N GLN A 9 -27.60 -25.21 -11.96
CA GLN A 9 -26.44 -25.88 -12.51
C GLN A 9 -26.36 -25.54 -14.01
N GLU A 10 -25.39 -24.75 -14.39
CA GLU A 10 -25.10 -24.54 -15.82
C GLU A 10 -24.37 -25.76 -16.37
N THR A 11 -24.93 -26.38 -17.40
CA THR A 11 -24.30 -27.44 -18.19
C THR A 11 -23.55 -26.79 -19.36
N TRP A 12 -22.25 -26.97 -19.41
CA TRP A 12 -21.40 -26.55 -20.52
C TRP A 12 -21.67 -27.42 -21.77
N PRO A 13 -21.43 -26.92 -23.00
CA PRO A 13 -21.62 -27.67 -24.23
C PRO A 13 -20.86 -29.02 -24.31
N ASN A 14 -19.89 -29.21 -23.43
CA ASN A 14 -19.07 -30.46 -23.32
C ASN A 14 -19.56 -31.42 -22.22
N GLY A 15 -20.76 -31.20 -21.67
CA GLY A 15 -21.36 -32.08 -20.66
C GLY A 15 -20.76 -31.99 -19.25
N ARG A 16 -19.87 -31.04 -18.98
CA ARG A 16 -19.35 -30.83 -17.64
C ARG A 16 -20.34 -30.05 -16.79
N THR A 17 -20.74 -30.63 -15.67
CA THR A 17 -21.50 -29.91 -14.62
C THR A 17 -20.52 -29.17 -13.73
N GLY A 18 -20.50 -27.85 -13.82
CA GLY A 18 -19.71 -26.98 -12.95
C GLY A 18 -20.56 -26.34 -11.85
N ARG A 19 -19.92 -25.93 -10.76
CA ARG A 19 -20.54 -25.02 -9.79
C ARG A 19 -20.87 -23.73 -10.54
N PRO A 20 -22.08 -23.14 -10.40
CA PRO A 20 -22.39 -21.88 -11.09
C PRO A 20 -21.33 -20.84 -10.77
N LEU A 21 -20.79 -20.22 -11.82
CA LEU A 21 -19.87 -19.10 -11.67
C LEU A 21 -20.57 -17.98 -10.93
N GLN A 22 -20.02 -17.57 -9.80
CA GLN A 22 -20.52 -16.41 -9.10
C GLN A 22 -20.31 -15.18 -9.99
N THR A 23 -21.39 -14.57 -10.45
CA THR A 23 -21.36 -13.42 -11.37
C THR A 23 -21.48 -12.09 -10.66
N ARG A 24 -21.80 -12.09 -9.36
CA ARG A 24 -21.94 -10.87 -8.55
C ARG A 24 -21.38 -11.07 -7.14
N TRP A 25 -20.72 -10.02 -6.65
CA TRP A 25 -20.17 -9.92 -5.29
C TRP A 25 -20.77 -8.69 -4.62
N GLY A 26 -21.85 -8.90 -3.87
CA GLY A 26 -22.73 -7.83 -3.44
C GLY A 26 -23.43 -7.21 -4.66
N GLU A 27 -23.34 -5.91 -4.82
CA GLU A 27 -23.92 -5.17 -5.93
C GLU A 27 -23.04 -5.13 -7.19
N LYS A 28 -21.78 -5.56 -7.09
CA LYS A 28 -20.79 -5.43 -8.17
C LYS A 28 -20.66 -6.70 -9.00
N PRO A 29 -20.43 -6.58 -10.32
CA PRO A 29 -20.19 -7.71 -11.21
C PRO A 29 -18.72 -8.20 -11.16
N TYR A 30 -17.95 -7.81 -10.17
CA TYR A 30 -16.56 -8.22 -9.97
C TYR A 30 -16.23 -8.36 -8.48
N TYR A 31 -15.22 -9.18 -8.17
CA TYR A 31 -14.71 -9.40 -6.82
C TYR A 31 -13.87 -8.21 -6.38
N SER A 32 -14.48 -7.27 -5.68
CA SER A 32 -13.78 -6.06 -5.24
C SER A 32 -13.02 -6.28 -3.94
N LEU A 33 -11.95 -5.50 -3.72
CA LEU A 33 -11.22 -5.51 -2.45
C LEU A 33 -12.14 -5.19 -1.26
N ASP A 34 -13.07 -4.27 -1.40
CA ASP A 34 -14.04 -3.93 -0.34
C ASP A 34 -14.92 -5.13 0.03
N TYR A 35 -15.37 -5.90 -0.99
CA TYR A 35 -16.14 -7.12 -0.75
C TYR A 35 -15.29 -8.17 -0.03
N TYR A 36 -14.09 -8.45 -0.51
CA TYR A 36 -13.14 -9.38 0.12
C TYR A 36 -12.87 -9.01 1.57
N LEU A 37 -12.57 -7.74 1.84
CA LEU A 37 -12.24 -7.28 3.19
C LEU A 37 -13.45 -7.40 4.15
N LYS A 38 -14.64 -7.07 3.69
CA LYS A 38 -15.88 -7.24 4.48
C LYS A 38 -16.19 -8.71 4.76
N GLU A 39 -15.99 -9.58 3.77
CA GLU A 39 -16.18 -11.01 3.94
C GLU A 39 -15.18 -11.61 4.94
N THR A 40 -13.91 -11.19 4.83
CA THR A 40 -12.82 -11.71 5.67
C THR A 40 -12.88 -11.18 7.11
N PHE A 41 -13.14 -9.89 7.28
CA PHE A 41 -13.05 -9.22 8.59
C PHE A 41 -14.40 -8.89 9.23
N GLY A 42 -15.52 -9.18 8.57
CA GLY A 42 -16.87 -8.92 9.06
C GLY A 42 -17.27 -7.45 9.08
N GLN A 43 -16.37 -6.53 8.70
CA GLN A 43 -16.59 -5.10 8.71
C GLN A 43 -15.76 -4.38 7.65
N LYS A 44 -16.02 -3.11 7.46
CA LYS A 44 -15.27 -2.28 6.52
C LYS A 44 -13.83 -2.10 7.00
N VAL A 45 -12.88 -2.19 6.05
CA VAL A 45 -11.46 -1.95 6.29
C VAL A 45 -11.04 -0.73 5.47
N TYR A 46 -10.36 0.20 6.13
CA TYR A 46 -9.90 1.44 5.53
C TYR A 46 -8.41 1.41 5.29
N LYS A 47 -8.02 1.85 4.11
CA LYS A 47 -6.63 1.94 3.70
C LYS A 47 -6.03 3.24 4.21
N LEU A 48 -4.95 3.16 4.99
CA LEU A 48 -4.13 4.29 5.41
C LEU A 48 -2.90 4.33 4.50
N ALA A 49 -2.82 5.34 3.66
CA ALA A 49 -1.69 5.52 2.75
C ALA A 49 -0.51 6.13 3.51
N LEU A 50 0.60 5.40 3.56
CA LEU A 50 1.81 5.73 4.30
C LEU A 50 2.99 5.86 3.36
N ASP A 51 3.97 6.65 3.74
CA ASP A 51 5.23 6.80 3.04
C ASP A 51 6.35 6.01 3.74
N GLY A 52 6.94 5.08 3.03
CA GLY A 52 8.07 4.28 3.51
C GLY A 52 9.43 4.97 3.35
N GLY A 53 9.51 6.18 2.84
CA GLY A 53 10.77 6.89 2.58
C GLY A 53 11.63 6.19 1.52
N MET A 54 11.03 5.47 0.60
CA MET A 54 11.72 4.74 -0.46
C MET A 54 11.98 5.63 -1.67
N THR A 55 12.81 5.12 -2.57
CA THR A 55 12.98 5.62 -3.93
C THR A 55 12.61 4.52 -4.94
N CYS A 56 12.94 4.75 -6.20
CA CYS A 56 12.64 3.80 -7.28
C CYS A 56 13.88 3.64 -8.17
N PRO A 57 14.25 2.41 -8.56
CA PRO A 57 15.41 2.18 -9.42
C PRO A 57 15.29 2.84 -10.80
N SER A 58 14.07 3.15 -11.26
CA SER A 58 13.84 3.92 -12.49
C SER A 58 13.98 5.45 -12.32
N ARG A 59 14.32 5.93 -11.11
CA ARG A 59 14.47 7.36 -10.79
C ARG A 59 15.79 7.71 -10.17
N ASP A 60 16.40 6.78 -9.44
CA ASP A 60 17.66 7.03 -8.70
C ASP A 60 18.93 6.79 -9.53
N GLY A 61 18.79 6.49 -10.80
CA GLY A 61 19.89 6.23 -11.70
C GLY A 61 20.33 4.76 -11.80
N THR A 62 19.75 3.86 -11.02
CA THR A 62 20.08 2.42 -11.09
C THR A 62 19.64 1.82 -12.43
N LEU A 63 18.41 2.07 -12.86
CA LEU A 63 17.88 1.65 -14.16
C LEU A 63 17.54 2.85 -15.07
N GLY A 64 17.43 4.04 -14.49
CA GLY A 64 17.09 5.27 -15.19
C GLY A 64 16.76 6.41 -14.24
N THR A 65 16.50 7.60 -14.79
CA THR A 65 16.19 8.81 -14.01
C THR A 65 14.80 9.39 -14.28
N GLY A 66 14.14 8.95 -15.37
CA GLY A 66 12.87 9.52 -15.84
C GLY A 66 11.63 9.00 -15.11
N GLY A 67 11.74 7.89 -14.39
CA GLY A 67 10.58 7.23 -13.79
C GLY A 67 9.66 6.57 -14.80
N CYS A 68 8.51 6.10 -14.33
CA CYS A 68 7.47 5.51 -15.18
C CYS A 68 6.53 6.60 -15.70
N ILE A 69 6.04 6.48 -16.94
CA ILE A 69 5.17 7.46 -17.60
C ILE A 69 3.83 7.70 -16.89
N PHE A 70 3.39 6.75 -16.08
CA PHE A 70 2.14 6.82 -15.31
C PHE A 70 2.34 7.25 -13.86
N CYS A 71 3.57 7.52 -13.44
CA CYS A 71 3.91 7.79 -12.06
C CYS A 71 4.11 9.29 -11.85
N SER A 72 3.38 9.89 -10.91
CA SER A 72 3.57 11.29 -10.52
C SER A 72 4.98 11.55 -10.01
N GLU A 73 5.36 12.81 -9.88
CA GLU A 73 6.63 13.24 -9.30
C GLU A 73 6.80 12.69 -7.87
N GLY A 74 5.71 12.62 -7.10
CA GLY A 74 5.64 12.02 -5.77
C GLY A 74 5.63 10.49 -5.73
N GLY A 75 5.97 9.81 -6.83
CA GLY A 75 6.04 8.34 -6.87
C GLY A 75 4.68 7.65 -6.68
N SER A 76 3.59 8.29 -7.14
CA SER A 76 2.19 7.88 -6.90
C SER A 76 1.78 7.90 -5.41
N GLY A 77 2.54 8.62 -4.59
CA GLY A 77 2.32 8.78 -3.15
C GLY A 77 1.71 10.13 -2.76
N ASP A 78 1.09 10.86 -3.69
CA ASP A 78 0.58 12.22 -3.47
C ASP A 78 -0.42 12.35 -2.30
N PHE A 79 -1.04 11.24 -1.91
CA PHE A 79 -1.96 11.17 -0.76
C PHE A 79 -1.41 10.37 0.43
N ALA A 80 -0.15 9.93 0.37
CA ALA A 80 0.50 9.27 1.49
C ALA A 80 0.84 10.26 2.60
N GLU A 81 0.76 9.80 3.85
CA GLU A 81 1.28 10.57 4.97
C GLU A 81 2.80 10.55 4.90
N SER A 82 3.39 11.71 4.76
CA SER A 82 4.84 11.87 4.87
C SER A 82 5.22 12.23 6.29
N PRO A 83 6.41 11.85 6.76
CA PRO A 83 6.93 12.36 8.02
C PRO A 83 7.03 13.90 7.94
N PRO A 84 6.87 14.63 9.07
CA PRO A 84 7.04 16.07 9.09
C PRO A 84 8.42 16.44 8.54
N PRO A 85 8.58 17.55 7.81
CA PRO A 85 9.85 17.98 7.29
C PRO A 85 10.79 18.32 8.46
N SER A 86 11.53 17.34 8.91
CA SER A 86 12.64 17.54 9.85
C SER A 86 13.81 18.07 9.04
N GLY A 87 14.24 19.29 9.35
CA GLY A 87 15.17 20.11 8.61
C GLY A 87 16.29 19.38 7.89
N SER A 88 16.56 19.83 6.67
CA SER A 88 17.80 19.67 5.88
C SER A 88 18.40 18.26 5.72
N GLY A 89 17.59 17.20 5.74
CA GLY A 89 18.00 15.91 5.19
C GLY A 89 17.48 15.76 3.77
N PRO A 90 18.04 14.90 2.91
CA PRO A 90 17.45 14.59 1.63
C PRO A 90 16.04 14.09 1.88
N GLY A 91 15.05 14.94 1.57
CA GLY A 91 13.64 14.64 1.72
C GLY A 91 13.29 13.39 0.92
N CYS A 92 12.25 12.69 1.35
CA CYS A 92 11.59 11.69 0.53
C CYS A 92 11.39 12.28 -0.87
N GLY A 93 12.00 11.66 -1.88
CA GLY A 93 11.90 12.11 -3.26
C GLY A 93 13.06 12.89 -3.83
N THR A 94 14.13 13.20 -3.08
CA THR A 94 15.36 13.66 -3.72
C THR A 94 15.98 12.50 -4.51
N PRO A 95 16.16 12.64 -5.83
CA PRO A 95 16.85 11.62 -6.61
C PRO A 95 18.23 11.38 -6.00
N ALA A 96 18.53 10.13 -5.72
CA ALA A 96 19.88 9.76 -5.33
C ALA A 96 20.81 10.17 -6.47
N ALA A 97 21.95 10.75 -6.14
CA ALA A 97 22.96 11.08 -7.15
C ALA A 97 23.30 9.82 -7.95
N PRO A 98 23.46 9.91 -9.27
CA PRO A 98 23.77 8.76 -10.11
C PRO A 98 25.08 8.13 -9.61
N GLY A 99 25.08 6.81 -9.45
CA GLY A 99 26.24 6.05 -8.94
C GLY A 99 26.25 5.80 -7.43
N ARG A 100 25.14 5.92 -6.74
CA ARG A 100 25.08 5.73 -5.28
C ARG A 100 25.41 4.27 -4.90
N VAL A 101 26.53 4.10 -4.24
CA VAL A 101 26.88 2.89 -3.49
C VAL A 101 25.78 2.58 -2.47
N SER A 102 25.51 1.31 -2.20
CA SER A 102 24.60 0.90 -1.13
C SER A 102 24.86 1.70 0.15
N PRO A 103 23.81 2.18 0.86
CA PRO A 103 23.98 3.00 2.04
C PRO A 103 24.81 2.23 3.10
N SER A 104 25.68 2.93 3.76
CA SER A 104 26.49 2.40 4.87
C SER A 104 25.59 2.05 6.07
N LEU A 105 26.08 1.18 6.96
CA LEU A 105 25.34 0.81 8.18
C LEU A 105 24.94 2.03 9.01
N PRO A 106 25.81 3.03 9.28
CA PRO A 106 25.41 4.23 10.03
C PRO A 106 24.31 5.04 9.33
N GLU A 107 24.30 5.10 8.00
CA GLU A 107 23.23 5.78 7.26
C GLU A 107 21.89 5.04 7.38
N ILE A 108 21.93 3.71 7.38
CA ILE A 108 20.74 2.88 7.59
C ILE A 108 20.19 3.11 9.00
N GLU A 109 21.04 3.08 10.03
CA GLU A 109 20.65 3.32 11.42
C GLU A 109 20.04 4.71 11.62
N GLN A 110 20.63 5.75 11.02
CA GLN A 110 20.08 7.09 11.06
C GLN A 110 18.70 7.17 10.38
N ARG A 111 18.50 6.46 9.28
CA ARG A 111 17.20 6.39 8.62
C ARG A 111 16.16 5.67 9.49
N ILE A 112 16.56 4.56 10.12
CA ILE A 112 15.70 3.82 11.05
C ILE A 112 15.29 4.70 12.24
N ALA A 113 16.22 5.43 12.83
CA ALA A 113 15.96 6.32 13.96
C ALA A 113 14.97 7.47 13.63
N ARG A 114 14.80 7.80 12.35
CA ARG A 114 13.85 8.84 11.88
C ARG A 114 12.51 8.28 11.43
N LEU A 115 12.30 6.97 11.51
CA LEU A 115 11.03 6.36 11.15
C LEU A 115 9.93 6.84 12.12
N ASP A 116 8.81 7.28 11.56
CA ASP A 116 7.62 7.73 12.30
C ASP A 116 6.36 7.10 11.69
N VAL A 117 6.35 5.78 11.59
CA VAL A 117 5.19 5.06 11.01
C VAL A 117 3.97 5.21 11.91
N CYS A 118 4.14 5.13 13.23
CA CYS A 118 3.06 5.32 14.18
C CYS A 118 2.43 6.70 14.04
N GLY A 119 3.23 7.77 13.96
CA GLY A 119 2.73 9.12 13.76
C GLY A 119 2.03 9.31 12.41
N GLN A 120 2.52 8.69 11.34
CA GLN A 120 1.83 8.67 10.05
C GLN A 120 0.46 7.97 10.16
N ILE A 121 0.38 6.84 10.85
CA ILE A 121 -0.87 6.12 11.07
C ILE A 121 -1.89 6.98 11.82
N GLU A 122 -1.47 7.66 12.89
CA GLU A 122 -2.38 8.52 13.67
C GLU A 122 -2.86 9.72 12.85
N ARG A 123 -2.00 10.35 12.07
CA ARG A 123 -2.39 11.44 11.17
C ARG A 123 -3.35 10.95 10.08
N ALA A 124 -3.07 9.78 9.49
CA ALA A 124 -3.94 9.18 8.48
C ALA A 124 -5.31 8.82 9.05
N LYS A 125 -5.37 8.26 10.27
CA LYS A 125 -6.63 8.00 10.99
C LYS A 125 -7.41 9.29 11.24
N ALA A 126 -6.75 10.33 11.74
CA ALA A 126 -7.38 11.63 12.01
C ALA A 126 -8.02 12.21 10.73
N ARG A 127 -7.34 12.13 9.59
CA ARG A 127 -7.85 12.62 8.30
C ARG A 127 -9.12 11.93 7.85
N VAL A 128 -9.27 10.64 8.14
CA VAL A 128 -10.44 9.86 7.71
C VAL A 128 -11.50 9.71 8.80
N SER A 129 -11.23 10.16 10.02
CA SER A 129 -12.09 9.99 11.21
C SER A 129 -13.53 10.52 11.00
N SER A 130 -13.69 11.62 10.27
CA SER A 130 -15.01 12.19 9.99
C SER A 130 -15.89 11.30 9.10
N LYS A 131 -15.29 10.36 8.36
CA LYS A 131 -15.97 9.44 7.43
C LYS A 131 -16.13 8.04 8.00
N ILE A 132 -15.45 7.74 9.12
CA ILE A 132 -15.36 6.40 9.70
C ILE A 132 -16.02 6.41 11.06
N LYS A 133 -17.15 5.71 11.19
CA LYS A 133 -17.79 5.49 12.48
C LYS A 133 -17.22 4.26 13.19
N ASP A 134 -17.04 3.17 12.42
CA ASP A 134 -16.46 1.91 12.88
C ASP A 134 -15.70 1.25 11.73
N GLY A 135 -14.59 0.57 12.01
CA GLY A 135 -13.84 -0.17 11.00
C GLY A 135 -12.42 -0.51 11.42
N LYS A 136 -11.83 -1.43 10.67
CA LYS A 136 -10.42 -1.79 10.77
C LYS A 136 -9.60 -0.98 9.78
N TYR A 137 -8.30 -0.96 10.01
CA TYR A 137 -7.35 -0.27 9.13
C TYR A 137 -6.35 -1.24 8.56
N VAL A 138 -5.84 -0.93 7.37
CA VAL A 138 -4.69 -1.58 6.77
C VAL A 138 -3.65 -0.52 6.40
N ALA A 139 -2.43 -0.72 6.87
CA ALA A 139 -1.29 0.10 6.47
C ALA A 139 -0.95 -0.20 5.01
N TYR A 140 -0.88 0.83 4.19
CA TYR A 140 -0.61 0.72 2.76
C TYR A 140 0.52 1.67 2.37
N PHE A 141 1.71 1.13 2.21
CA PHE A 141 2.86 1.90 1.74
C PHE A 141 2.76 2.12 0.24
N GLN A 142 2.59 3.37 -0.19
CA GLN A 142 2.23 3.71 -1.56
C GLN A 142 3.32 4.42 -2.34
N SER A 143 4.15 5.27 -1.72
CA SER A 143 5.14 6.07 -2.41
C SER A 143 6.27 5.21 -2.99
N TYR A 144 6.59 5.38 -4.28
CA TYR A 144 7.71 4.73 -4.98
C TYR A 144 7.68 3.19 -4.93
N THR A 145 8.85 2.56 -4.78
CA THR A 145 9.01 1.09 -4.71
C THR A 145 9.26 0.66 -3.28
N ASN A 146 8.22 0.28 -2.56
CA ASN A 146 8.25 0.06 -1.11
C ASN A 146 9.04 -1.16 -0.62
N THR A 147 9.64 -1.93 -1.50
CA THR A 147 10.58 -3.02 -1.16
C THR A 147 11.99 -2.71 -1.64
N TYR A 148 12.22 -1.51 -2.16
CA TYR A 148 13.51 -1.09 -2.68
C TYR A 148 14.34 -0.39 -1.60
N GLY A 149 14.89 -1.19 -0.71
CA GLY A 149 15.73 -0.70 0.40
C GLY A 149 16.47 -1.82 1.11
N PRO A 150 17.44 -1.48 1.97
CA PRO A 150 18.17 -2.45 2.77
C PRO A 150 17.23 -3.24 3.71
N LEU A 151 17.49 -4.54 3.84
CA LEU A 151 16.65 -5.42 4.66
C LEU A 151 16.46 -4.93 6.12
N PRO A 152 17.50 -4.45 6.83
CA PRO A 152 17.31 -3.91 8.19
C PRO A 152 16.32 -2.74 8.23
N TYR A 153 16.38 -1.85 7.23
CA TYR A 153 15.43 -0.72 7.12
C TYR A 153 14.00 -1.20 6.87
N LEU A 154 13.82 -2.12 5.92
CA LEU A 154 12.50 -2.69 5.60
C LEU A 154 11.89 -3.40 6.81
N THR A 155 12.70 -4.17 7.53
CA THR A 155 12.27 -4.85 8.75
C THR A 155 11.80 -3.84 9.80
N ALA A 156 12.59 -2.80 10.08
CA ALA A 156 12.22 -1.76 11.04
C ALA A 156 10.96 -0.99 10.62
N LEU A 157 10.85 -0.65 9.34
CA LEU A 157 9.70 0.06 8.78
C LEU A 157 8.41 -0.73 8.94
N PHE A 158 8.38 -1.97 8.49
CA PHE A 158 7.17 -2.77 8.50
C PHE A 158 6.79 -3.26 9.89
N SER A 159 7.76 -3.50 10.77
CA SER A 159 7.50 -3.86 12.17
C SER A 159 6.82 -2.73 12.96
N GLN A 160 6.98 -1.46 12.58
CA GLN A 160 6.24 -0.36 13.21
C GLN A 160 4.78 -0.25 12.75
N ALA A 161 4.40 -0.95 11.68
CA ALA A 161 3.05 -0.89 11.14
C ALA A 161 2.15 -2.04 11.63
N VAL A 162 2.70 -2.98 12.38
CA VAL A 162 2.03 -4.16 12.97
C VAL A 162 1.95 -4.00 14.48
#